data_2e60dea004a92d754d0fa37ed592d47a
#
_entry.id   2e60dea004a92d754d0fa37ed592d47a
#
_cell.length_a   1.000
_cell.length_b   1.000
_cell.length_c   1.000
_cell.angle_alpha   90.00
_cell.angle_beta   90.00
_cell.angle_gamma   90.00
#
_symmetry.space_group_name_H-M   'P 1'
#
loop_
_entity.id
_entity.type
_entity.pdbx_description
1 polymer ?
#
loop_
_entity_poly.entity_id
_entity_poly.type
_entity_poly.pdbx_seq_one_letter_code
_entity_poly.pdbx_strand_id
1 'polypeptide(L)'
;MQPDQRPELLRIENLHAWYGESHILHGMNLTLREGEVITLLGRNGSGRTTTLKAILGLVGRRTGSIRIHGTEIINMPTHRIAHVGKLGYCPEERGIFASLNVDENLELPPVVAEGGLSVEEIYTMFPNLRERRKSQGSKLSGGEQQMLAPVSCAPAPPCCCWMKLPKGWPR
;
A
#
# COMPACT_ATOMS: atom_id res chain seq x y z
N MET A 1 -14.86 19.07 21.44
CA MET A 1 -13.86 18.47 20.55
C MET A 1 -14.12 19.09 19.17
N GLN A 2 -13.21 19.93 18.67
CA GLN A 2 -13.38 20.51 17.33
C GLN A 2 -13.26 19.40 16.29
N PRO A 3 -14.10 19.39 15.23
CA PRO A 3 -13.97 18.43 14.16
C PRO A 3 -12.60 18.60 13.50
N ASP A 4 -11.96 17.47 13.20
CA ASP A 4 -10.67 17.44 12.52
C ASP A 4 -10.82 18.04 11.12
N GLN A 5 -10.15 19.18 10.87
CA GLN A 5 -10.27 19.97 9.64
C GLN A 5 -9.28 19.54 8.55
N ARG A 6 -8.45 18.50 8.80
CA ARG A 6 -7.50 18.00 7.79
C ARG A 6 -8.24 17.46 6.56
N PRO A 7 -7.71 17.66 5.34
CA PRO A 7 -8.32 17.16 4.12
C PRO A 7 -8.52 15.63 4.16
N GLU A 8 -9.66 15.17 3.67
CA GLU A 8 -9.92 13.73 3.52
C GLU A 8 -9.18 13.21 2.29
N LEU A 9 -8.26 12.26 2.49
CA LEU A 9 -7.55 11.57 1.41
C LEU A 9 -8.34 10.39 0.89
N LEU A 10 -8.91 9.57 1.80
CA LEU A 10 -9.71 8.40 1.47
C LEU A 10 -10.99 8.40 2.30
N ARG A 11 -12.11 8.18 1.65
CA ARG A 11 -13.41 7.94 2.28
C ARG A 11 -14.06 6.69 1.72
N ILE A 12 -14.41 5.79 2.59
CA ILE A 12 -15.13 4.55 2.29
C ILE A 12 -16.47 4.59 3.00
N GLU A 13 -17.56 4.35 2.26
CA GLU A 13 -18.92 4.33 2.80
C GLU A 13 -19.62 3.08 2.36
N ASN A 14 -20.12 2.30 3.32
CA ASN A 14 -20.90 1.09 3.12
C ASN A 14 -20.28 0.12 2.09
N LEU A 15 -18.96 -0.14 2.22
CA LEU A 15 -18.24 -0.99 1.29
C LEU A 15 -18.56 -2.46 1.53
N HIS A 16 -19.07 -3.10 0.50
CA HIS A 16 -19.23 -4.55 0.40
C HIS A 16 -18.27 -5.10 -0.66
N ALA A 17 -17.73 -6.30 -0.43
CA ALA A 17 -16.84 -6.96 -1.39
C ALA A 17 -16.99 -8.48 -1.34
N TRP A 18 -16.84 -9.13 -2.51
CA TRP A 18 -17.02 -10.58 -2.68
C TRP A 18 -15.87 -11.20 -3.47
N TYR A 19 -15.57 -12.45 -3.13
CA TYR A 19 -14.81 -13.37 -3.98
C TYR A 19 -15.76 -14.47 -4.46
N GLY A 20 -16.12 -14.44 -5.75
CA GLY A 20 -17.22 -15.26 -6.26
C GLY A 20 -18.51 -14.99 -5.47
N GLU A 21 -19.10 -16.02 -4.89
CA GLU A 21 -20.30 -15.92 -4.06
C GLU A 21 -20.01 -15.58 -2.59
N SER A 22 -18.75 -15.64 -2.17
CA SER A 22 -18.39 -15.38 -0.77
C SER A 22 -18.36 -13.88 -0.47
N HIS A 23 -19.30 -13.42 0.35
CA HIS A 23 -19.39 -12.04 0.84
C HIS A 23 -18.41 -11.83 2.00
N ILE A 24 -17.39 -10.99 1.81
CA ILE A 24 -16.29 -10.82 2.77
C ILE A 24 -16.37 -9.49 3.53
N LEU A 25 -16.72 -8.40 2.85
CA LEU A 25 -16.90 -7.09 3.51
C LEU A 25 -18.40 -6.77 3.58
N HIS A 26 -18.88 -6.41 4.76
CA HIS A 26 -20.29 -6.23 5.10
C HIS A 26 -20.56 -4.79 5.54
N GLY A 27 -20.45 -3.82 4.63
CA GLY A 27 -20.78 -2.43 4.94
C GLY A 27 -19.66 -1.70 5.72
N MET A 28 -18.39 -1.90 5.31
CA MET A 28 -17.24 -1.25 5.94
C MET A 28 -17.25 0.25 5.70
N ASN A 29 -16.93 1.03 6.73
CA ASN A 29 -16.75 2.49 6.67
C ASN A 29 -15.37 2.85 7.19
N LEU A 30 -14.67 3.76 6.52
CA LEU A 30 -13.35 4.25 6.89
C LEU A 30 -13.13 5.65 6.32
N THR A 31 -12.51 6.51 7.11
CA THR A 31 -12.01 7.81 6.62
C THR A 31 -10.54 7.93 6.99
N LEU A 32 -9.69 8.27 6.02
CA LEU A 32 -8.27 8.58 6.21
C LEU A 32 -8.03 10.04 5.82
N ARG A 33 -7.37 10.79 6.68
CA ARG A 33 -7.04 12.20 6.49
C ARG A 33 -5.56 12.39 6.21
N GLU A 34 -5.20 13.55 5.71
CA GLU A 34 -3.81 13.93 5.46
C GLU A 34 -2.96 13.84 6.74
N GLY A 35 -1.76 13.21 6.62
CA GLY A 35 -0.85 12.99 7.74
C GLY A 35 -1.33 11.96 8.78
N GLU A 36 -2.40 11.19 8.49
CA GLU A 36 -2.93 10.15 9.37
C GLU A 36 -2.39 8.77 8.99
N VAL A 37 -2.17 7.94 10.02
CA VAL A 37 -1.84 6.51 9.86
C VAL A 37 -2.97 5.70 10.47
N ILE A 38 -3.58 4.82 9.67
CA ILE A 38 -4.64 3.92 10.13
C ILE A 38 -4.12 2.48 10.14
N THR A 39 -4.33 1.78 11.26
CA THR A 39 -4.04 0.36 11.40
C THR A 39 -5.33 -0.44 11.39
N LEU A 40 -5.48 -1.34 10.43
CA LEU A 40 -6.60 -2.30 10.40
C LEU A 40 -6.27 -3.49 11.29
N LEU A 41 -6.91 -3.58 12.44
CA LEU A 41 -6.77 -4.68 13.39
C LEU A 41 -7.89 -5.71 13.19
N GLY A 42 -7.59 -6.97 13.47
CA GLY A 42 -8.57 -8.05 13.41
C GLY A 42 -7.92 -9.42 13.29
N ARG A 43 -8.72 -10.47 13.51
CA ARG A 43 -8.31 -11.88 13.35
C ARG A 43 -8.07 -12.22 11.88
N ASN A 44 -7.39 -13.35 11.63
CA ASN A 44 -7.28 -13.87 10.26
C ASN A 44 -8.69 -14.09 9.69
N GLY A 45 -8.91 -13.68 8.44
CA GLY A 45 -10.23 -13.70 7.80
C GLY A 45 -11.14 -12.49 8.10
N SER A 46 -10.71 -11.50 8.89
CA SER A 46 -11.53 -10.30 9.19
C SER A 46 -11.68 -9.31 8.03
N GLY A 47 -11.21 -9.64 6.84
CA GLY A 47 -11.36 -8.78 5.65
C GLY A 47 -10.30 -7.69 5.46
N ARG A 48 -9.24 -7.61 6.30
CA ARG A 48 -8.17 -6.59 6.19
C ARG A 48 -7.55 -6.53 4.79
N THR A 49 -7.07 -7.67 4.31
CA THR A 49 -6.50 -7.81 2.96
C THR A 49 -7.52 -7.48 1.88
N THR A 50 -8.77 -7.93 2.06
CA THR A 50 -9.88 -7.65 1.13
C THR A 50 -10.20 -6.17 1.07
N THR A 51 -10.14 -5.45 2.19
CA THR A 51 -10.32 -4.00 2.24
C THR A 51 -9.27 -3.27 1.39
N LEU A 52 -7.98 -3.57 1.59
CA LEU A 52 -6.91 -2.96 0.79
C LEU A 52 -7.03 -3.31 -0.70
N LYS A 53 -7.31 -4.58 -1.02
CA LYS A 53 -7.54 -5.00 -2.40
C LYS A 53 -8.78 -4.35 -3.02
N ALA A 54 -9.85 -4.12 -2.24
CA ALA A 54 -11.04 -3.42 -2.71
C ALA A 54 -10.75 -1.95 -3.03
N ILE A 55 -9.98 -1.24 -2.20
CA ILE A 55 -9.52 0.13 -2.49
C ILE A 55 -8.75 0.19 -3.81
N LEU A 56 -7.86 -0.78 -4.05
CA LEU A 56 -7.04 -0.86 -5.26
C LEU A 56 -7.77 -1.36 -6.51
N GLY A 57 -9.03 -1.78 -6.38
CA GLY A 57 -9.76 -2.35 -7.52
C GLY A 57 -9.36 -3.78 -7.89
N LEU A 58 -8.70 -4.50 -6.97
CA LEU A 58 -8.24 -5.87 -7.16
C LEU A 58 -9.27 -6.92 -6.75
N VAL A 59 -10.47 -6.51 -6.34
CA VAL A 59 -11.61 -7.38 -6.02
C VAL A 59 -12.65 -7.24 -7.14
N GLY A 60 -13.08 -8.36 -7.71
CA GLY A 60 -13.94 -8.37 -8.90
C GLY A 60 -15.32 -7.79 -8.66
N ARG A 61 -15.95 -8.08 -7.50
CA ARG A 61 -17.27 -7.55 -7.14
C ARG A 61 -17.19 -6.75 -5.86
N ARG A 62 -17.53 -5.47 -5.96
CA ARG A 62 -17.60 -4.53 -4.82
C ARG A 62 -18.72 -3.53 -5.04
N THR A 63 -19.36 -3.07 -3.95
CA THR A 63 -20.41 -2.05 -3.95
C THR A 63 -20.23 -1.11 -2.78
N GLY A 64 -20.92 0.01 -2.78
CA GLY A 64 -20.76 1.10 -1.84
C GLY A 64 -20.07 2.29 -2.50
N SER A 65 -19.35 3.09 -1.75
CA SER A 65 -18.57 4.23 -2.26
C SER A 65 -17.15 4.18 -1.73
N ILE A 66 -16.17 4.43 -2.61
CA ILE A 66 -14.77 4.64 -2.27
C ILE A 66 -14.32 5.91 -2.98
N ARG A 67 -13.98 6.94 -2.23
CA ARG A 67 -13.48 8.21 -2.77
C ARG A 67 -12.05 8.46 -2.34
N ILE A 68 -11.19 8.83 -3.32
CA ILE A 68 -9.83 9.27 -3.06
C ILE A 68 -9.69 10.69 -3.57
N HIS A 69 -9.24 11.61 -2.72
CA HIS A 69 -9.22 13.05 -3.00
C HIS A 69 -10.56 13.56 -3.56
N GLY A 70 -11.68 13.07 -3.02
CA GLY A 70 -13.04 13.40 -3.47
C GLY A 70 -13.52 12.71 -4.75
N THR A 71 -12.62 12.01 -5.47
CA THR A 71 -12.96 11.28 -6.71
C THR A 71 -13.50 9.89 -6.40
N GLU A 72 -14.68 9.55 -6.90
CA GLU A 72 -15.28 8.21 -6.76
C GLU A 72 -14.54 7.19 -7.62
N ILE A 73 -14.09 6.08 -7.02
CA ILE A 73 -13.27 5.06 -7.68
C ILE A 73 -13.88 3.65 -7.68
N ILE A 74 -15.09 3.47 -7.13
CA ILE A 74 -15.70 2.14 -6.94
C ILE A 74 -15.79 1.32 -8.24
N ASN A 75 -16.08 1.96 -9.37
CA ASN A 75 -16.19 1.34 -10.69
C ASN A 75 -14.97 1.62 -11.59
N MET A 76 -13.91 2.21 -11.04
CA MET A 76 -12.73 2.58 -11.81
C MET A 76 -11.79 1.36 -11.96
N PRO A 77 -11.15 1.17 -13.12
CA PRO A 77 -10.18 0.10 -13.30
C PRO A 77 -8.88 0.38 -12.50
N THR A 78 -8.22 -0.67 -12.03
CA THR A 78 -7.05 -0.63 -11.14
C THR A 78 -5.96 0.34 -11.59
N HIS A 79 -5.59 0.33 -12.88
CA HIS A 79 -4.54 1.20 -13.40
C HIS A 79 -4.88 2.69 -13.26
N ARG A 80 -6.15 3.07 -13.39
CA ARG A 80 -6.60 4.45 -13.18
C ARG A 80 -6.66 4.82 -11.71
N ILE A 81 -7.05 3.87 -10.84
CA ILE A 81 -7.07 4.08 -9.38
C ILE A 81 -5.67 4.42 -8.87
N ALA A 82 -4.64 3.70 -9.32
CA ALA A 82 -3.25 3.96 -8.92
C ALA A 82 -2.81 5.40 -9.25
N HIS A 83 -3.16 5.90 -10.44
CA HIS A 83 -2.84 7.27 -10.84
C HIS A 83 -3.65 8.34 -10.09
N VAL A 84 -4.97 8.17 -10.00
CA VAL A 84 -5.86 9.12 -9.31
C VAL A 84 -5.54 9.20 -7.83
N GLY A 85 -5.30 8.03 -7.20
CA GLY A 85 -5.04 7.94 -5.77
C GLY A 85 -3.60 8.17 -5.39
N LYS A 86 -2.67 8.20 -6.35
CA LYS A 86 -1.22 8.20 -6.08
C LYS A 86 -0.87 7.11 -5.06
N LEU A 87 -1.39 5.89 -5.28
CA LEU A 87 -1.33 4.80 -4.31
C LEU A 87 -0.09 3.94 -4.51
N GLY A 88 0.67 3.73 -3.44
CA GLY A 88 1.65 2.66 -3.32
C GLY A 88 1.03 1.45 -2.62
N TYR A 89 1.28 0.25 -3.11
CA TYR A 89 0.81 -1.00 -2.52
C TYR A 89 1.95 -1.98 -2.25
N CYS A 90 2.13 -2.32 -0.98
CA CYS A 90 3.07 -3.35 -0.57
C CYS A 90 2.29 -4.62 -0.14
N PRO A 91 2.33 -5.71 -0.91
CA PRO A 91 1.67 -6.96 -0.56
C PRO A 91 2.33 -7.66 0.63
N GLU A 92 1.59 -8.56 1.29
CA GLU A 92 2.08 -9.35 2.43
C GLU A 92 3.26 -10.26 2.05
N GLU A 93 3.31 -10.73 0.81
CA GLU A 93 4.32 -11.65 0.27
C GLU A 93 5.59 -10.94 -0.23
N ARG A 94 5.94 -9.81 0.40
CA ARG A 94 7.15 -9.02 0.16
C ARG A 94 7.24 -8.30 -1.19
N GLY A 95 6.58 -8.72 -2.24
CA GLY A 95 6.46 -8.01 -3.53
C GLY A 95 7.76 -7.60 -4.23
N ILE A 96 8.92 -8.17 -3.86
CA ILE A 96 10.20 -7.92 -4.51
C ILE A 96 10.42 -8.85 -5.70
N PHE A 97 11.16 -8.39 -6.68
CA PHE A 97 11.60 -9.20 -7.81
C PHE A 97 12.87 -9.95 -7.42
N ALA A 98 12.73 -11.25 -7.14
CA ALA A 98 13.79 -12.10 -6.58
C ALA A 98 15.03 -12.21 -7.48
N SER A 99 14.86 -12.13 -8.80
CA SER A 99 15.92 -12.19 -9.81
C SER A 99 16.66 -10.86 -10.00
N LEU A 100 16.04 -9.75 -9.65
CA LEU A 100 16.63 -8.41 -9.75
C LEU A 100 17.47 -8.11 -8.51
N ASN A 101 18.50 -7.26 -8.68
CA ASN A 101 19.27 -6.75 -7.55
C ASN A 101 18.51 -5.63 -6.81
N VAL A 102 19.07 -5.12 -5.72
CA VAL A 102 18.43 -4.09 -4.89
C VAL A 102 18.23 -2.80 -5.69
N ASP A 103 19.25 -2.33 -6.43
CA ASP A 103 19.13 -1.12 -7.27
C ASP A 103 17.97 -1.28 -8.26
N GLU A 104 17.92 -2.38 -9.01
CA GLU A 104 16.87 -2.66 -9.99
C GLU A 104 15.47 -2.76 -9.36
N ASN A 105 15.36 -3.33 -8.16
CA ASN A 105 14.09 -3.38 -7.43
C ASN A 105 13.61 -1.98 -7.01
N LEU A 106 14.52 -1.06 -6.67
CA LEU A 106 14.19 0.31 -6.29
C LEU A 106 13.83 1.20 -7.49
N GLU A 107 14.45 0.95 -8.64
CA GLU A 107 14.27 1.75 -9.87
C GLU A 107 13.08 1.28 -10.72
N LEU A 108 12.64 0.01 -10.55
CA LEU A 108 11.60 -0.59 -11.38
C LEU A 108 10.20 0.02 -11.19
N PRO A 109 9.75 0.38 -9.96
CA PRO A 109 8.42 0.92 -9.77
C PRO A 109 8.21 2.25 -10.50
N PRO A 110 7.08 2.44 -11.20
CA PRO A 110 6.81 3.70 -11.87
C PRO A 110 6.66 4.83 -10.84
N VAL A 111 7.23 5.99 -11.14
CA VAL A 111 6.99 7.22 -10.37
C VAL A 111 5.57 7.70 -10.68
N VAL A 112 4.64 7.52 -9.74
CA VAL A 112 3.22 7.88 -9.90
C VAL A 112 2.90 9.28 -9.36
N ALA A 113 3.84 9.91 -8.63
CA ALA A 113 3.70 11.26 -8.08
C ALA A 113 5.06 11.90 -7.78
N GLU A 114 5.10 13.22 -7.72
CA GLU A 114 6.25 13.98 -7.22
C GLU A 114 6.36 13.87 -5.69
N GLY A 115 7.57 14.07 -5.14
CA GLY A 115 7.81 14.09 -3.68
C GLY A 115 8.04 12.73 -3.04
N GLY A 116 8.26 11.67 -3.83
CA GLY A 116 8.74 10.38 -3.34
C GLY A 116 10.20 10.42 -2.90
N LEU A 117 10.62 9.40 -2.13
CA LEU A 117 12.01 9.24 -1.73
C LEU A 117 12.89 8.89 -2.93
N SER A 118 14.01 9.57 -3.08
CA SER A 118 15.07 9.16 -4.01
C SER A 118 15.77 7.89 -3.50
N VAL A 119 16.41 7.15 -4.41
CA VAL A 119 17.19 5.95 -4.06
C VAL A 119 18.29 6.28 -3.04
N GLU A 120 18.91 7.46 -3.14
CA GLU A 120 19.94 7.90 -2.18
C GLU A 120 19.39 8.19 -0.78
N GLU A 121 18.19 8.77 -0.68
CA GLU A 121 17.49 8.95 0.60
C GLU A 121 17.12 7.59 1.21
N ILE A 122 16.65 6.64 0.40
CA ILE A 122 16.37 5.27 0.84
C ILE A 122 17.64 4.62 1.38
N TYR A 123 18.79 4.74 0.71
CA TYR A 123 20.05 4.20 1.17
C TYR A 123 20.61 4.89 2.42
N THR A 124 20.26 6.16 2.62
CA THR A 124 20.59 6.88 3.85
C THR A 124 19.77 6.35 5.04
N MET A 125 18.48 6.05 4.80
CA MET A 125 17.60 5.47 5.82
C MET A 125 17.91 3.99 6.10
N PHE A 126 18.37 3.25 5.08
CA PHE A 126 18.63 1.80 5.16
C PHE A 126 20.03 1.46 4.65
N PRO A 127 21.11 1.75 5.44
CA PRO A 127 22.50 1.51 5.02
C PRO A 127 22.77 0.05 4.61
N ASN A 128 22.10 -0.91 5.26
CA ASN A 128 22.23 -2.34 4.94
C ASN A 128 21.80 -2.66 3.50
N LEU A 129 20.77 -1.96 2.97
CA LEU A 129 20.38 -2.12 1.57
C LEU A 129 21.44 -1.55 0.62
N ARG A 130 22.11 -0.45 1.01
CA ARG A 130 23.21 0.14 0.25
C ARG A 130 24.39 -0.82 0.11
N GLU A 131 24.81 -1.48 1.20
CA GLU A 131 25.88 -2.49 1.18
C GLU A 131 25.55 -3.67 0.26
N ARG A 132 24.26 -3.98 0.13
CA ARG A 132 23.74 -5.11 -0.66
C ARG A 132 23.19 -4.68 -2.02
N ARG A 133 23.43 -3.45 -2.47
CA ARG A 133 22.81 -2.84 -3.67
C ARG A 133 22.90 -3.71 -4.95
N LYS A 134 23.98 -4.46 -5.12
CA LYS A 134 24.18 -5.38 -6.26
C LYS A 134 23.79 -6.83 -5.96
N SER A 135 23.30 -7.14 -4.76
CA SER A 135 22.84 -8.47 -4.41
C SER A 135 21.44 -8.71 -4.96
N GLN A 136 21.21 -9.90 -5.55
CA GLN A 136 19.87 -10.29 -5.98
C GLN A 136 18.90 -10.40 -4.81
N GLY A 137 17.63 -10.08 -5.04
CA GLY A 137 16.57 -10.16 -4.04
C GLY A 137 16.45 -11.52 -3.35
N SER A 138 16.70 -12.61 -4.10
CA SER A 138 16.73 -13.99 -3.58
C SER A 138 17.86 -14.26 -2.59
N LYS A 139 18.95 -13.47 -2.63
CA LYS A 139 20.12 -13.60 -1.76
C LYS A 139 20.06 -12.69 -0.52
N LEU A 140 19.04 -11.90 -0.41
CA LEU A 140 18.79 -11.05 0.75
C LEU A 140 18.19 -11.88 1.90
N SER A 141 18.54 -11.53 3.13
CA SER A 141 17.87 -12.06 4.33
C SER A 141 16.38 -11.69 4.34
N GLY A 142 15.59 -12.45 5.09
CA GLY A 142 14.16 -12.15 5.23
C GLY A 142 13.86 -10.74 5.72
N GLY A 143 14.74 -10.20 6.60
CA GLY A 143 14.63 -8.82 7.09
C GLY A 143 14.96 -7.78 6.02
N GLU A 144 16.04 -7.98 5.25
CA GLU A 144 16.40 -7.10 4.13
C GLU A 144 15.32 -7.07 3.04
N GLN A 145 14.74 -8.24 2.71
CA GLN A 145 13.61 -8.32 1.79
C GLN A 145 12.38 -7.57 2.31
N GLN A 146 12.12 -7.62 3.63
CA GLN A 146 11.04 -6.88 4.28
C GLN A 146 11.31 -5.36 4.34
N MET A 147 12.55 -4.93 4.35
CA MET A 147 12.91 -3.52 4.21
C MET A 147 12.78 -3.04 2.77
N LEU A 148 13.25 -3.85 1.80
CA LEU A 148 13.23 -3.50 0.38
C LEU A 148 11.80 -3.35 -0.17
N ALA A 149 10.88 -4.27 0.17
CA ALA A 149 9.52 -4.30 -0.39
C ALA A 149 8.71 -2.99 -0.16
N PRO A 150 8.65 -2.41 1.05
CA PRO A 150 7.92 -1.14 1.25
C PRO A 150 8.62 0.05 0.60
N VAL A 151 9.95 0.11 0.62
CA VAL A 151 10.67 1.27 0.06
C VAL A 151 10.69 1.25 -1.45
N SER A 152 10.56 0.10 -2.11
CA SER A 152 10.33 0.05 -3.55
C SER A 152 8.97 0.65 -3.97
N CYS A 153 8.02 0.78 -3.03
CA CYS A 153 6.77 1.53 -3.24
C CYS A 153 6.87 3.01 -2.86
N ALA A 154 7.98 3.45 -2.23
CA ALA A 154 8.15 4.78 -1.67
C ALA A 154 8.28 5.94 -2.69
N PRO A 155 8.56 5.73 -4.00
CA PRO A 155 8.44 6.79 -4.99
C PRO A 155 7.00 7.32 -5.18
N ALA A 156 6.03 6.81 -4.43
CA ALA A 156 4.63 7.23 -4.48
C ALA A 156 4.17 7.82 -3.15
N PRO A 157 4.19 9.13 -2.93
CA PRO A 157 3.44 9.77 -1.87
C PRO A 157 2.02 10.10 -2.36
N PRO A 158 1.04 10.33 -1.50
CA PRO A 158 1.00 10.37 -0.06
C PRO A 158 0.20 9.23 0.58
N CYS A 159 -0.19 8.20 -0.14
CA CYS A 159 -1.02 7.10 0.38
C CYS A 159 -0.34 5.75 0.15
N CYS A 160 0.32 5.18 1.17
CA CYS A 160 0.87 3.84 1.13
C CYS A 160 -0.06 2.86 1.86
N CYS A 161 -0.61 1.88 1.13
CA CYS A 161 -1.34 0.77 1.73
C CYS A 161 -0.37 -0.36 2.10
N TRP A 162 -0.08 -0.53 3.40
CA TRP A 162 0.77 -1.59 3.91
C TRP A 162 -0.07 -2.75 4.45
N MET A 163 0.23 -3.97 4.06
CA MET A 163 -0.57 -5.13 4.45
C MET A 163 -0.13 -5.82 5.73
N LYS A 164 1.06 -5.58 6.27
CA LYS A 164 1.51 -6.13 7.56
C LYS A 164 2.72 -5.38 8.08
N LEU A 165 2.75 -5.07 9.36
CA LEU A 165 4.01 -4.69 10.00
C LEU A 165 4.96 -5.89 9.93
N PRO A 166 6.22 -5.73 9.46
CA PRO A 166 7.22 -6.78 9.48
C PRO A 166 7.34 -7.37 10.88
N LYS A 167 7.50 -8.69 11.01
CA LYS A 167 7.90 -9.31 12.29
C LYS A 167 9.23 -8.68 12.71
N GLY A 168 9.25 -7.95 13.85
CA GLY A 168 10.45 -7.28 14.36
C GLY A 168 10.49 -5.75 14.20
N TRP A 169 9.46 -5.11 13.62
CA TRP A 169 9.34 -3.66 13.70
C TRP A 169 9.05 -3.25 15.15
N PRO A 170 9.69 -2.19 15.71
CA PRO A 170 9.39 -1.73 17.08
C PRO A 170 7.91 -1.36 17.19
N ARG A 171 7.29 -1.84 18.28
CA ARG A 171 5.90 -1.52 18.65
C ARG A 171 5.82 -0.12 19.22
#